data_27eef7cd0aeb936306d570a2154be43f
#
_entry.id   27eef7cd0aeb936306d570a2154be43f
#
_cell.length_a   1.000
_cell.length_b   1.000
_cell.length_c   1.000
_cell.angle_alpha   90.00
_cell.angle_beta   90.00
_cell.angle_gamma   90.00
#
_symmetry.space_group_name_H-M   'P 1'
#
loop_
_entity.id
_entity.type
_entity.pdbx_description
1 polymer ?
#
loop_
_entity_poly.entity_id
_entity_poly.type
_entity_poly.pdbx_seq_one_letter_code
_entity_poly.pdbx_strand_id
1 'polypeptide(L)'
;EAVSQALLGGDFNMGQFLLQVVCIVLGVELLAALVLFLHDPVFFSPFSALFHAVSAFCNAGFALAPDNMVAFREDGLVCTVICICIVLGGIGFGVLRECLGILSRGRLAPVTRLSRLSRLVINTSLFLIVAGALLIFVVEWRRAGNEDLVGDGLHLFLISLFHSISARTAGFNMVDMANWSHASLMVLMVLMFIGGGPGSCAGGIKIVTFRLLVGYVVAQVRGDRQIVFHKRGVPPENLTPVSYTHL
;
A
#
# COMPACT_ATOMS: atom_id res chain seq x y z
N GLU A 1 -20.28 -17.57 5.04
CA GLU A 1 -20.11 -18.10 6.43
C GLU A 1 -18.96 -19.11 6.53
N ALA A 2 -18.88 -20.16 5.68
CA ALA A 2 -17.81 -21.16 5.73
C ALA A 2 -16.39 -20.58 5.53
N VAL A 3 -16.22 -19.59 4.64
CA VAL A 3 -14.93 -18.90 4.39
C VAL A 3 -14.54 -18.01 5.57
N SER A 4 -15.50 -17.36 6.23
CA SER A 4 -15.25 -16.53 7.41
C SER A 4 -14.85 -17.37 8.63
N GLN A 5 -15.46 -18.54 8.82
CA GLN A 5 -15.12 -19.47 9.89
C GLN A 5 -13.72 -20.10 9.70
N ALA A 6 -13.36 -20.44 8.46
CA ALA A 6 -12.03 -20.99 8.13
C ALA A 6 -10.87 -20.00 8.30
N LEU A 7 -11.13 -18.70 8.11
CA LEU A 7 -10.11 -17.64 8.21
C LEU A 7 -9.97 -17.04 9.61
N LEU A 8 -10.99 -17.10 10.46
CA LEU A 8 -11.09 -16.29 11.68
C LEU A 8 -11.21 -17.08 13.00
N GLY A 9 -11.38 -18.39 12.95
CA GLY A 9 -11.31 -19.34 14.08
C GLY A 9 -11.91 -18.84 15.40
N GLY A 10 -13.12 -19.26 15.74
CA GLY A 10 -13.81 -18.90 16.99
C GLY A 10 -15.09 -18.09 16.73
N ASP A 11 -15.86 -17.77 17.78
CA ASP A 11 -17.09 -16.96 17.73
C ASP A 11 -16.80 -15.55 17.19
N PHE A 12 -16.78 -15.44 15.85
CA PHE A 12 -16.48 -14.18 15.15
C PHE A 12 -17.73 -13.28 15.13
N ASN A 13 -17.73 -12.27 15.97
CA ASN A 13 -18.79 -11.26 15.97
C ASN A 13 -18.54 -10.24 14.84
N MET A 14 -19.23 -10.44 13.70
CA MET A 14 -19.14 -9.60 12.52
C MET A 14 -19.43 -8.12 12.85
N GLY A 15 -20.41 -7.85 13.71
CA GLY A 15 -20.77 -6.48 14.10
C GLY A 15 -19.63 -5.77 14.86
N GLN A 16 -18.98 -6.45 15.78
CA GLN A 16 -17.83 -5.90 16.50
C GLN A 16 -16.64 -5.66 15.57
N PHE A 17 -16.40 -6.58 14.63
CA PHE A 17 -15.35 -6.39 13.63
C PHE A 17 -15.60 -5.16 12.76
N LEU A 18 -16.81 -5.02 12.22
CA LEU A 18 -17.18 -3.86 11.40
C LEU A 18 -17.06 -2.56 12.18
N LEU A 19 -17.55 -2.52 13.43
CA LEU A 19 -17.41 -1.33 14.27
C LEU A 19 -15.95 -0.97 14.51
N GLN A 20 -15.08 -1.96 14.80
CA GLN A 20 -13.64 -1.72 14.96
C GLN A 20 -13.00 -1.16 13.68
N VAL A 21 -13.34 -1.73 12.52
CA VAL A 21 -12.85 -1.22 11.22
C VAL A 21 -13.26 0.24 11.03
N VAL A 22 -14.55 0.56 11.23
CA VAL A 22 -15.05 1.94 11.08
C VAL A 22 -14.34 2.90 12.04
N CYS A 23 -14.18 2.52 13.31
CA CYS A 23 -13.47 3.35 14.30
C CYS A 23 -11.99 3.58 13.91
N ILE A 24 -11.31 2.55 13.39
CA ILE A 24 -9.91 2.67 12.95
C ILE A 24 -9.82 3.61 11.74
N VAL A 25 -10.67 3.41 10.74
CA VAL A 25 -10.70 4.24 9.53
C VAL A 25 -10.92 5.70 9.88
N LEU A 26 -12.03 6.00 10.57
CA LEU A 26 -12.35 7.36 10.98
C LEU A 26 -11.26 7.97 11.89
N GLY A 27 -10.67 7.19 12.78
CA GLY A 27 -9.58 7.65 13.64
C GLY A 27 -8.34 8.07 12.85
N VAL A 28 -7.93 7.28 11.85
CA VAL A 28 -6.78 7.59 11.00
C VAL A 28 -7.09 8.80 10.11
N GLU A 29 -8.26 8.83 9.47
CA GLU A 29 -8.65 9.91 8.57
C GLU A 29 -8.77 11.25 9.31
N LEU A 30 -9.42 11.27 10.48
CA LEU A 30 -9.55 12.49 11.29
C LEU A 30 -8.20 12.97 11.83
N LEU A 31 -7.33 12.05 12.26
CA LEU A 31 -5.99 12.41 12.71
C LEU A 31 -5.16 13.01 11.57
N ALA A 32 -5.17 12.38 10.40
CA ALA A 32 -4.48 12.88 9.22
C ALA A 32 -5.03 14.25 8.78
N ALA A 33 -6.35 14.41 8.74
CA ALA A 33 -6.99 15.68 8.43
C ALA A 33 -6.61 16.78 9.43
N LEU A 34 -6.58 16.46 10.72
CA LEU A 34 -6.16 17.40 11.76
C LEU A 34 -4.70 17.85 11.56
N VAL A 35 -3.80 16.91 11.28
CA VAL A 35 -2.38 17.23 11.04
C VAL A 35 -2.22 18.11 9.81
N LEU A 36 -2.89 17.80 8.70
CA LEU A 36 -2.86 18.60 7.47
C LEU A 36 -3.42 20.01 7.71
N PHE A 37 -4.56 20.13 8.39
CA PHE A 37 -5.18 21.41 8.73
C PHE A 37 -4.30 22.29 9.63
N LEU A 38 -3.67 21.70 10.65
CA LEU A 38 -2.79 22.46 11.55
C LEU A 38 -1.49 22.89 10.87
N HIS A 39 -1.03 22.15 9.85
CA HIS A 39 0.20 22.45 9.13
C HIS A 39 0.03 23.62 8.14
N ASP A 40 -0.98 23.57 7.29
CA ASP A 40 -1.30 24.62 6.32
C ASP A 40 -2.83 24.85 6.27
N PRO A 41 -3.38 25.68 7.15
CA PRO A 41 -4.82 25.93 7.20
C PRO A 41 -5.37 26.73 6.02
N VAL A 42 -4.49 27.31 5.19
CA VAL A 42 -4.88 28.10 4.02
C VAL A 42 -5.31 27.15 2.90
N PHE A 43 -4.49 26.18 2.55
CA PHE A 43 -4.82 25.19 1.53
C PHE A 43 -5.67 24.06 2.12
N PHE A 44 -5.26 23.49 3.23
CA PHE A 44 -5.99 22.44 3.91
C PHE A 44 -7.05 23.01 4.85
N SER A 45 -8.06 23.74 4.29
CA SER A 45 -9.26 24.08 5.06
C SER A 45 -9.87 22.80 5.67
N PRO A 46 -10.76 22.86 6.67
CA PRO A 46 -11.33 21.66 7.30
C PRO A 46 -11.90 20.64 6.30
N PHE A 47 -12.56 21.13 5.25
CA PHE A 47 -13.08 20.29 4.17
C PHE A 47 -11.95 19.70 3.31
N SER A 48 -10.98 20.54 2.89
CA SER A 48 -9.86 20.10 2.06
C SER A 48 -8.98 19.07 2.79
N ALA A 49 -8.68 19.31 4.07
CA ALA A 49 -7.91 18.39 4.89
C ALA A 49 -8.59 17.01 5.01
N LEU A 50 -9.89 17.00 5.32
CA LEU A 50 -10.67 15.77 5.41
C LEU A 50 -10.75 15.07 4.05
N PHE A 51 -11.00 15.81 2.97
CA PHE A 51 -11.05 15.25 1.62
C PHE A 51 -9.76 14.54 1.24
N HIS A 52 -8.58 15.19 1.45
CA HIS A 52 -7.30 14.58 1.12
C HIS A 52 -6.95 13.39 2.02
N ALA A 53 -7.29 13.45 3.32
CA ALA A 53 -7.09 12.33 4.23
C ALA A 53 -7.92 11.10 3.83
N VAL A 54 -9.20 11.27 3.52
CA VAL A 54 -10.10 10.21 3.03
C VAL A 54 -9.62 9.69 1.68
N SER A 55 -9.30 10.59 0.74
CA SER A 55 -8.79 10.22 -0.59
C SER A 55 -7.51 9.37 -0.50
N ALA A 56 -6.59 9.75 0.39
CA ALA A 56 -5.34 9.02 0.61
C ALA A 56 -5.56 7.66 1.27
N PHE A 57 -6.38 7.58 2.31
CA PHE A 57 -6.66 6.32 3.00
C PHE A 57 -7.44 5.35 2.11
N CYS A 58 -8.41 5.84 1.36
CA CYS A 58 -9.18 5.04 0.39
C CYS A 58 -8.40 4.68 -0.88
N ASN A 59 -7.14 5.12 -1.01
CA ASN A 59 -6.33 4.95 -2.23
C ASN A 59 -7.06 5.45 -3.49
N ALA A 60 -7.74 6.59 -3.39
CA ALA A 60 -8.56 7.16 -4.47
C ALA A 60 -7.78 8.13 -5.37
N GLY A 61 -6.75 8.81 -4.85
CA GLY A 61 -5.84 9.68 -5.59
C GLY A 61 -6.43 11.01 -6.05
N PHE A 62 -7.61 11.37 -5.57
CA PHE A 62 -8.21 12.66 -5.87
C PHE A 62 -7.60 13.76 -5.00
N ALA A 63 -7.26 14.88 -5.62
CA ALA A 63 -6.82 16.11 -4.95
C ALA A 63 -7.71 17.28 -5.40
N LEU A 64 -7.83 18.28 -4.55
CA LEU A 64 -8.55 19.52 -4.87
C LEU A 64 -7.65 20.54 -5.58
N ALA A 65 -6.34 20.32 -5.62
CA ALA A 65 -5.41 21.11 -6.41
C ALA A 65 -5.45 20.69 -7.88
N PRO A 66 -5.28 21.64 -8.84
CA PRO A 66 -5.33 21.35 -10.28
C PRO A 66 -4.27 20.34 -10.72
N ASP A 67 -3.07 20.43 -10.12
CA ASP A 67 -1.90 19.61 -10.44
C ASP A 67 -1.67 18.48 -9.44
N ASN A 68 -2.74 17.99 -8.79
CA ASN A 68 -2.69 16.98 -7.76
C ASN A 68 -1.85 17.46 -6.56
N MET A 69 -0.77 16.78 -6.16
CA MET A 69 0.08 17.14 -5.02
C MET A 69 1.41 17.79 -5.44
N VAL A 70 1.56 18.24 -6.68
CA VAL A 70 2.80 18.82 -7.22
C VAL A 70 3.26 20.04 -6.42
N ALA A 71 2.32 20.90 -5.98
CA ALA A 71 2.62 22.07 -5.16
C ALA A 71 3.27 21.71 -3.80
N PHE A 72 3.06 20.50 -3.30
CA PHE A 72 3.54 20.03 -2.00
C PHE A 72 4.75 19.09 -2.09
N ARG A 73 5.41 19.00 -3.25
CA ARG A 73 6.53 18.08 -3.46
C ARG A 73 7.70 18.30 -2.50
N GLU A 74 7.88 19.52 -2.01
CA GLU A 74 8.94 19.91 -1.06
C GLU A 74 8.46 19.86 0.40
N ASP A 75 7.17 19.70 0.61
CA ASP A 75 6.59 19.59 1.95
C ASP A 75 6.65 18.17 2.48
N GLY A 76 7.71 17.86 3.21
CA GLY A 76 7.96 16.53 3.75
C GLY A 76 6.88 16.06 4.72
N LEU A 77 6.16 16.96 5.43
CA LEU A 77 5.10 16.59 6.35
C LEU A 77 3.87 16.14 5.57
N VAL A 78 3.40 16.94 4.62
CA VAL A 78 2.26 16.58 3.75
C VAL A 78 2.54 15.27 3.03
N CYS A 79 3.72 15.12 2.42
CA CYS A 79 4.15 13.90 1.75
C CYS A 79 4.08 12.68 2.68
N THR A 80 4.59 12.81 3.90
CA THR A 80 4.62 11.72 4.89
C THR A 80 3.21 11.32 5.33
N VAL A 81 2.35 12.28 5.64
CA VAL A 81 0.96 12.02 6.06
C VAL A 81 0.19 11.29 4.97
N ILE A 82 0.27 11.76 3.73
CA ILE A 82 -0.37 11.11 2.58
C ILE A 82 0.17 9.68 2.38
N CYS A 83 1.50 9.49 2.42
CA CYS A 83 2.11 8.15 2.32
C CYS A 83 1.63 7.20 3.41
N ILE A 84 1.55 7.65 4.67
CA ILE A 84 1.07 6.85 5.80
C ILE A 84 -0.38 6.44 5.56
N CYS A 85 -1.25 7.36 5.17
CA CYS A 85 -2.66 7.05 4.85
C CYS A 85 -2.77 6.00 3.75
N ILE A 86 -2.04 6.17 2.64
CA ILE A 86 -2.01 5.22 1.52
C ILE A 86 -1.58 3.82 1.98
N VAL A 87 -0.50 3.73 2.75
CA VAL A 87 0.01 2.45 3.25
C VAL A 87 -0.98 1.79 4.20
N LEU A 88 -1.57 2.54 5.13
CA LEU A 88 -2.55 2.00 6.09
C LEU A 88 -3.82 1.51 5.38
N GLY A 89 -4.35 2.28 4.42
CA GLY A 89 -5.50 1.88 3.62
C GLY A 89 -5.22 0.69 2.70
N GLY A 90 -3.98 0.60 2.17
CA GLY A 90 -3.55 -0.44 1.24
C GLY A 90 -3.12 -1.76 1.88
N ILE A 91 -2.84 -1.81 3.19
CA ILE A 91 -2.31 -3.02 3.83
C ILE A 91 -3.41 -4.06 4.12
N GLY A 92 -4.66 -3.63 4.26
CA GLY A 92 -5.82 -4.46 4.56
C GLY A 92 -6.25 -4.39 6.03
N PHE A 93 -7.58 -4.32 6.24
CA PHE A 93 -8.15 -4.08 7.58
C PHE A 93 -7.84 -5.19 8.58
N GLY A 94 -7.75 -6.46 8.14
CA GLY A 94 -7.36 -7.58 8.99
C GLY A 94 -5.95 -7.42 9.54
N VAL A 95 -5.00 -7.05 8.68
CA VAL A 95 -3.61 -6.79 9.06
C VAL A 95 -3.51 -5.58 9.97
N LEU A 96 -4.21 -4.50 9.63
CA LEU A 96 -4.23 -3.26 10.40
C LEU A 96 -4.76 -3.49 11.82
N ARG A 97 -5.88 -4.23 11.96
CA ARG A 97 -6.43 -4.61 13.26
C ARG A 97 -5.44 -5.42 14.10
N GLU A 98 -4.74 -6.37 13.49
CA GLU A 98 -3.75 -7.20 14.17
C GLU A 98 -2.57 -6.36 14.67
N CYS A 99 -2.07 -5.44 13.85
CA CYS A 99 -1.00 -4.51 14.22
C CYS A 99 -1.41 -3.59 15.39
N LEU A 100 -2.60 -2.99 15.32
CA LEU A 100 -3.13 -2.13 16.38
C LEU A 100 -3.40 -2.91 17.68
N GLY A 101 -3.87 -4.15 17.57
CA GLY A 101 -4.06 -5.03 18.73
C GLY A 101 -2.76 -5.38 19.45
N ILE A 102 -1.65 -5.45 18.73
CA ILE A 102 -0.31 -5.63 19.31
C ILE A 102 0.14 -4.34 20.01
N LEU A 103 -0.07 -3.20 19.38
CA LEU A 103 0.34 -1.90 19.90
C LEU A 103 -0.44 -1.52 21.17
N SER A 104 -1.77 -1.74 21.19
CA SER A 104 -2.64 -1.39 22.31
C SER A 104 -2.35 -2.18 23.59
N ARG A 105 -1.76 -3.40 23.48
CA ARG A 105 -1.39 -4.24 24.62
C ARG A 105 -0.08 -3.80 25.31
N GLY A 106 0.52 -2.67 24.91
CA GLY A 106 1.72 -2.08 25.54
C GLY A 106 2.98 -2.96 25.43
N ARG A 107 2.91 -4.05 24.70
CA ARG A 107 4.06 -4.90 24.36
C ARG A 107 4.30 -4.75 22.88
N LEU A 108 5.42 -4.17 22.51
CA LEU A 108 6.02 -4.35 21.19
C LEU A 108 6.28 -5.86 21.03
N ALA A 109 5.22 -6.61 20.73
CA ALA A 109 5.34 -8.03 20.52
C ALA A 109 6.21 -8.23 19.26
N PRO A 110 7.23 -9.10 19.32
CA PRO A 110 8.06 -9.36 18.16
C PRO A 110 7.17 -9.75 16.96
N VAL A 111 7.58 -9.32 15.76
CA VAL A 111 6.89 -9.60 14.48
C VAL A 111 6.50 -11.09 14.32
N THR A 112 7.12 -11.96 15.11
CA THR A 112 6.79 -13.40 15.19
C THR A 112 5.38 -13.70 15.71
N ARG A 113 4.69 -12.75 16.34
CA ARG A 113 3.31 -12.91 16.84
C ARG A 113 2.25 -12.50 15.83
N LEU A 114 2.61 -11.83 14.74
CA LEU A 114 1.71 -11.58 13.62
C LEU A 114 1.33 -12.90 12.93
N SER A 115 0.11 -12.96 12.43
CA SER A 115 -0.33 -14.09 11.61
C SER A 115 0.58 -14.25 10.39
N ARG A 116 0.63 -15.46 9.84
CA ARG A 116 1.45 -15.73 8.64
C ARG A 116 1.02 -14.87 7.46
N LEU A 117 -0.29 -14.66 7.33
CA LEU A 117 -0.87 -13.80 6.31
C LEU A 117 -0.41 -12.36 6.47
N SER A 118 -0.54 -11.78 7.67
CA SER A 118 -0.14 -10.41 7.95
C SER A 118 1.34 -10.18 7.69
N ARG A 119 2.18 -11.12 8.11
CA ARG A 119 3.63 -11.07 7.85
C ARG A 119 3.95 -11.12 6.36
N LEU A 120 3.26 -11.98 5.61
CA LEU A 120 3.44 -12.06 4.16
C LEU A 120 3.05 -10.75 3.49
N VAL A 121 1.89 -10.19 3.85
CA VAL A 121 1.41 -8.92 3.28
C VAL A 121 2.38 -7.78 3.59
N ILE A 122 2.80 -7.64 4.84
CA ILE A 122 3.72 -6.57 5.28
C ILE A 122 5.06 -6.70 4.56
N ASN A 123 5.68 -7.89 4.57
CA ASN A 123 7.00 -8.10 3.96
C ASN A 123 6.97 -7.89 2.44
N THR A 124 5.91 -8.36 1.77
CA THR A 124 5.80 -8.17 0.32
C THR A 124 5.49 -6.72 -0.03
N SER A 125 4.64 -6.04 0.75
CA SER A 125 4.39 -4.60 0.59
C SER A 125 5.67 -3.78 0.74
N LEU A 126 6.42 -4.03 1.81
CA LEU A 126 7.67 -3.32 2.07
C LEU A 126 8.70 -3.58 0.96
N PHE A 127 8.83 -4.84 0.52
CA PHE A 127 9.71 -5.18 -0.59
C PHE A 127 9.34 -4.44 -1.87
N LEU A 128 8.06 -4.40 -2.24
CA LEU A 128 7.61 -3.71 -3.45
C LEU A 128 7.82 -2.19 -3.36
N ILE A 129 7.58 -1.58 -2.20
CA ILE A 129 7.82 -0.15 -1.97
C ILE A 129 9.31 0.16 -2.14
N VAL A 130 10.18 -0.58 -1.46
CA VAL A 130 11.63 -0.31 -1.49
C VAL A 130 12.21 -0.63 -2.88
N ALA A 131 11.86 -1.77 -3.46
CA ALA A 131 12.35 -2.15 -4.80
C ALA A 131 11.86 -1.16 -5.87
N GLY A 132 10.59 -0.76 -5.82
CA GLY A 132 10.04 0.24 -6.73
C GLY A 132 10.71 1.60 -6.59
N ALA A 133 10.89 2.08 -5.37
CA ALA A 133 11.58 3.35 -5.09
C ALA A 133 13.03 3.34 -5.62
N LEU A 134 13.77 2.25 -5.36
CA LEU A 134 15.15 2.11 -5.83
C LEU A 134 15.22 2.03 -7.37
N LEU A 135 14.33 1.30 -8.00
CA LEU A 135 14.30 1.20 -9.47
C LEU A 135 14.01 2.57 -10.10
N ILE A 136 12.99 3.28 -9.62
CA ILE A 136 12.65 4.62 -10.11
C ILE A 136 13.84 5.57 -9.86
N PHE A 137 14.39 5.58 -8.65
CA PHE A 137 15.53 6.41 -8.30
C PHE A 137 16.73 6.17 -9.22
N VAL A 138 17.13 4.90 -9.45
CA VAL A 138 18.29 4.59 -10.31
C VAL A 138 18.05 5.00 -11.76
N VAL A 139 16.83 4.83 -12.25
CA VAL A 139 16.46 5.22 -13.63
C VAL A 139 16.52 6.73 -13.81
N GLU A 140 15.90 7.48 -12.91
CA GLU A 140 15.88 8.96 -12.99
C GLU A 140 17.25 9.59 -12.67
N TRP A 141 18.01 9.00 -11.75
CA TRP A 141 19.37 9.44 -11.44
C TRP A 141 20.31 9.35 -12.66
N ARG A 142 20.16 8.29 -13.46
CA ARG A 142 20.96 8.11 -14.69
C ARG A 142 20.54 9.02 -15.83
N ARG A 143 19.38 9.61 -15.76
CA ARG A 143 18.89 10.59 -16.72
C ARG A 143 19.44 11.98 -16.38
N ALA A 144 20.77 12.08 -16.25
CA ALA A 144 21.47 13.33 -15.97
C ALA A 144 21.11 14.39 -17.03
N GLY A 145 20.39 15.44 -16.64
CA GLY A 145 19.95 16.52 -17.52
C GLY A 145 18.54 17.06 -17.20
N ASN A 146 17.79 16.42 -16.33
CA ASN A 146 16.50 16.94 -15.87
C ASN A 146 16.75 17.86 -14.66
N GLU A 147 17.10 19.12 -14.92
CA GLU A 147 17.33 20.14 -13.89
C GLU A 147 16.13 20.32 -12.97
N ASP A 148 14.92 20.05 -13.46
CA ASP A 148 13.67 20.16 -12.68
C ASP A 148 13.43 19.02 -11.68
N LEU A 149 14.08 17.86 -11.87
CA LEU A 149 13.89 16.67 -11.01
C LEU A 149 15.11 16.38 -10.13
N VAL A 150 16.31 16.83 -10.53
CA VAL A 150 17.57 16.53 -9.87
C VAL A 150 18.03 17.75 -9.07
N GLY A 151 17.27 18.06 -8.02
CA GLY A 151 17.81 18.77 -6.86
C GLY A 151 18.80 17.88 -6.12
N ASP A 152 18.77 17.87 -4.81
CA ASP A 152 19.55 16.98 -3.97
C ASP A 152 19.14 15.51 -4.23
N GLY A 153 20.11 14.56 -4.28
CA GLY A 153 19.82 13.12 -4.48
C GLY A 153 18.85 12.56 -3.46
N LEU A 154 18.81 13.14 -2.25
CA LEU A 154 17.84 12.79 -1.22
C LEU A 154 16.41 13.18 -1.65
N HIS A 155 16.24 14.36 -2.25
CA HIS A 155 14.93 14.80 -2.73
C HIS A 155 14.38 13.88 -3.82
N LEU A 156 15.22 13.51 -4.80
CA LEU A 156 14.84 12.55 -5.84
C LEU A 156 14.47 11.18 -5.25
N PHE A 157 15.20 10.72 -4.22
CA PHE A 157 14.87 9.47 -3.54
C PHE A 157 13.51 9.54 -2.84
N LEU A 158 13.20 10.65 -2.15
CA LEU A 158 11.91 10.85 -1.48
C LEU A 158 10.75 10.90 -2.48
N ILE A 159 10.93 11.59 -3.62
CA ILE A 159 9.96 11.60 -4.72
C ILE A 159 9.76 10.17 -5.27
N SER A 160 10.84 9.43 -5.49
CA SER A 160 10.79 8.05 -5.97
C SER A 160 10.07 7.12 -4.99
N LEU A 161 10.30 7.31 -3.68
CA LEU A 161 9.62 6.58 -2.62
C LEU A 161 8.12 6.90 -2.58
N PHE A 162 7.76 8.18 -2.67
CA PHE A 162 6.36 8.60 -2.73
C PHE A 162 5.64 7.95 -3.92
N HIS A 163 6.23 8.03 -5.12
CA HIS A 163 5.61 7.45 -6.31
C HIS A 163 5.55 5.92 -6.27
N SER A 164 6.53 5.26 -5.66
CA SER A 164 6.48 3.82 -5.44
C SER A 164 5.33 3.41 -4.50
N ILE A 165 5.04 4.22 -3.47
CA ILE A 165 3.90 4.03 -2.58
C ILE A 165 2.59 4.33 -3.31
N SER A 166 2.52 5.46 -4.01
CA SER A 166 1.34 5.92 -4.73
C SER A 166 0.96 4.99 -5.90
N ALA A 167 1.94 4.43 -6.60
CA ALA A 167 1.72 3.49 -7.71
C ALA A 167 0.92 2.26 -7.28
N ARG A 168 0.90 1.91 -6.00
CA ARG A 168 0.09 0.80 -5.50
C ARG A 168 -1.39 1.16 -5.37
N THR A 169 -1.92 1.70 -6.49
CA THR A 169 -3.32 2.06 -6.72
C THR A 169 -3.84 3.26 -5.90
N ALA A 170 -2.95 4.13 -5.41
CA ALA A 170 -3.38 5.34 -4.71
C ALA A 170 -3.62 6.53 -5.64
N GLY A 171 -2.78 6.73 -6.68
CA GLY A 171 -3.02 7.71 -7.74
C GLY A 171 -2.58 9.15 -7.45
N PHE A 172 -1.92 9.43 -6.33
CA PHE A 172 -1.33 10.75 -6.08
C PHE A 172 -0.01 10.92 -6.83
N ASN A 173 0.25 12.13 -7.34
CA ASN A 173 1.51 12.48 -7.97
C ASN A 173 2.05 13.82 -7.45
N MET A 174 3.37 13.86 -7.29
CA MET A 174 4.13 15.07 -6.85
C MET A 174 4.95 15.68 -7.95
N VAL A 175 4.98 15.06 -9.11
CA VAL A 175 5.71 15.53 -10.29
C VAL A 175 4.81 15.30 -11.50
N ASP A 176 4.90 16.17 -12.48
CA ASP A 176 4.21 15.97 -13.74
C ASP A 176 4.73 14.68 -14.41
N MET A 177 3.83 13.73 -14.64
CA MET A 177 4.15 12.45 -15.26
C MET A 177 4.70 12.56 -16.67
N ALA A 178 4.44 13.68 -17.37
CA ALA A 178 5.01 13.95 -18.70
C ALA A 178 6.55 14.12 -18.65
N ASN A 179 7.08 14.52 -17.51
CA ASN A 179 8.51 14.75 -17.32
C ASN A 179 9.29 13.49 -16.94
N TRP A 180 8.60 12.35 -16.72
CA TRP A 180 9.25 11.09 -16.34
C TRP A 180 9.82 10.33 -17.53
N SER A 181 10.86 9.53 -17.27
CA SER A 181 11.38 8.63 -18.29
C SER A 181 10.37 7.51 -18.62
N HIS A 182 10.36 7.05 -19.88
CA HIS A 182 9.53 5.90 -20.25
C HIS A 182 9.85 4.65 -19.42
N ALA A 183 11.10 4.49 -18.99
CA ALA A 183 11.50 3.36 -18.14
C ALA A 183 10.88 3.46 -16.74
N SER A 184 10.87 4.66 -16.12
CA SER A 184 10.20 4.90 -14.84
C SER A 184 8.69 4.70 -14.96
N LEU A 185 8.07 5.15 -16.03
CA LEU A 185 6.64 4.91 -16.30
C LEU A 185 6.33 3.41 -16.43
N MET A 186 7.21 2.62 -17.05
CA MET A 186 7.07 1.15 -17.10
C MET A 186 7.15 0.53 -15.70
N VAL A 187 8.08 0.98 -14.86
CA VAL A 187 8.18 0.51 -13.46
C VAL A 187 6.88 0.83 -12.70
N LEU A 188 6.35 2.06 -12.86
CA LEU A 188 5.08 2.45 -12.25
C LEU A 188 3.93 1.57 -12.72
N MET A 189 3.81 1.28 -14.03
CA MET A 189 2.76 0.40 -14.57
C MET A 189 2.83 -1.01 -13.96
N VAL A 190 4.02 -1.57 -13.80
CA VAL A 190 4.19 -2.87 -13.14
C VAL A 190 3.78 -2.83 -11.67
N LEU A 191 4.13 -1.75 -10.95
CA LEU A 191 3.72 -1.57 -9.56
C LEU A 191 2.21 -1.38 -9.41
N MET A 192 1.56 -0.67 -10.34
CA MET A 192 0.11 -0.46 -10.38
C MET A 192 -0.67 -1.77 -10.56
N PHE A 193 -0.09 -2.73 -11.28
CA PHE A 193 -0.68 -4.05 -11.46
C PHE A 193 -0.75 -4.85 -10.15
N ILE A 194 0.23 -4.64 -9.24
CA ILE A 194 0.30 -5.32 -7.94
C ILE A 194 -0.31 -4.41 -6.88
N GLY A 195 -1.56 -4.65 -6.55
CA GLY A 195 -2.31 -3.83 -5.58
C GLY A 195 -1.95 -4.10 -4.12
N GLY A 196 -2.91 -3.87 -3.25
CA GLY A 196 -2.73 -3.99 -1.79
C GLY A 196 -3.02 -5.36 -1.22
N GLY A 197 -3.12 -5.41 0.11
CA GLY A 197 -3.48 -6.61 0.87
C GLY A 197 -4.94 -7.02 0.67
N PRO A 198 -5.30 -8.24 1.07
CA PRO A 198 -6.70 -8.69 1.05
C PRO A 198 -7.53 -7.86 2.03
N GLY A 199 -8.74 -7.47 1.62
CA GLY A 199 -9.61 -6.61 2.43
C GLY A 199 -9.02 -5.21 2.64
N SER A 200 -8.32 -4.64 1.65
CA SER A 200 -7.81 -3.27 1.61
C SER A 200 -8.63 -2.41 0.65
N CYS A 201 -8.49 -1.09 0.76
CA CYS A 201 -9.06 -0.13 -0.19
C CYS A 201 -8.34 -0.16 -1.56
N ALA A 202 -7.10 -0.65 -1.62
CA ALA A 202 -6.30 -0.70 -2.83
C ALA A 202 -6.91 -1.65 -3.88
N GLY A 203 -6.87 -1.26 -5.15
CA GLY A 203 -7.24 -2.07 -6.30
C GLY A 203 -6.15 -3.09 -6.70
N GLY A 204 -6.14 -3.47 -7.99
CA GLY A 204 -5.14 -4.37 -8.57
C GLY A 204 -5.18 -5.82 -8.05
N ILE A 205 -4.24 -6.65 -8.52
CA ILE A 205 -4.12 -8.03 -8.03
C ILE A 205 -3.64 -8.00 -6.58
N LYS A 206 -4.39 -8.65 -5.69
CA LYS A 206 -4.02 -8.69 -4.27
C LYS A 206 -2.65 -9.35 -4.06
N ILE A 207 -1.86 -8.78 -3.15
CA ILE A 207 -0.49 -9.25 -2.84
C ILE A 207 -0.43 -10.76 -2.60
N VAL A 208 -1.43 -11.32 -1.92
CA VAL A 208 -1.49 -12.76 -1.62
C VAL A 208 -1.62 -13.56 -2.92
N THR A 209 -2.51 -13.14 -3.83
CA THR A 209 -2.69 -13.78 -5.14
C THR A 209 -1.41 -13.69 -5.98
N PHE A 210 -0.79 -12.51 -6.01
CA PHE A 210 0.48 -12.30 -6.69
C PHE A 210 1.59 -13.25 -6.16
N ARG A 211 1.72 -13.36 -4.84
CA ARG A 211 2.71 -14.26 -4.21
C ARG A 211 2.44 -15.72 -4.50
N LEU A 212 1.16 -16.14 -4.53
CA LEU A 212 0.78 -17.49 -4.92
C LEU A 212 1.12 -17.77 -6.38
N LEU A 213 0.83 -16.81 -7.27
CA LEU A 213 1.18 -16.92 -8.69
C LEU A 213 2.69 -17.08 -8.92
N VAL A 214 3.48 -16.19 -8.28
CA VAL A 214 4.95 -16.28 -8.35
C VAL A 214 5.44 -17.61 -7.77
N GLY A 215 4.89 -18.05 -6.65
CA GLY A 215 5.21 -19.36 -6.04
C GLY A 215 4.89 -20.52 -6.96
N TYR A 216 3.76 -20.46 -7.68
CA TYR A 216 3.37 -21.46 -8.67
C TYR A 216 4.37 -21.54 -9.85
N VAL A 217 4.68 -20.38 -10.43
CA VAL A 217 5.65 -20.32 -11.57
C VAL A 217 7.01 -20.86 -11.13
N VAL A 218 7.50 -20.47 -9.95
CA VAL A 218 8.80 -20.96 -9.43
C VAL A 218 8.76 -22.47 -9.18
N ALA A 219 7.67 -23.01 -8.61
CA ALA A 219 7.53 -24.44 -8.40
C ALA A 219 7.53 -25.22 -9.73
N GLN A 220 6.81 -24.71 -10.75
CA GLN A 220 6.81 -25.31 -12.10
C GLN A 220 8.20 -25.32 -12.75
N VAL A 221 8.93 -24.21 -12.66
CA VAL A 221 10.31 -24.11 -13.21
C VAL A 221 11.28 -25.07 -12.48
N ARG A 222 11.05 -25.33 -11.18
CA ARG A 222 11.85 -26.27 -10.38
C ARG A 222 11.44 -27.73 -10.56
N GLY A 223 10.31 -28.00 -11.21
CA GLY A 223 9.76 -29.35 -11.36
C GLY A 223 9.12 -29.89 -10.06
N ASP A 224 8.82 -29.04 -9.11
CA ASP A 224 8.17 -29.42 -7.86
C ASP A 224 6.69 -29.78 -8.11
N ARG A 225 6.25 -30.96 -7.67
CA ARG A 225 4.85 -31.40 -7.84
C ARG A 225 3.85 -30.71 -6.93
N GLN A 226 4.33 -29.97 -5.93
CA GLN A 226 3.49 -29.24 -4.96
C GLN A 226 4.05 -27.85 -4.72
N ILE A 227 3.15 -26.87 -4.67
CA ILE A 227 3.51 -25.51 -4.25
C ILE A 227 3.74 -25.54 -2.76
N VAL A 228 5.00 -25.46 -2.35
CA VAL A 228 5.35 -25.38 -0.93
C VAL A 228 5.32 -23.91 -0.51
N PHE A 229 4.20 -23.50 0.09
CA PHE A 229 4.09 -22.15 0.69
C PHE A 229 4.41 -22.26 2.18
N HIS A 230 5.53 -21.67 2.62
CA HIS A 230 5.98 -21.71 4.04
C HIS A 230 5.97 -23.12 4.67
N LYS A 231 6.57 -24.12 4.00
CA LYS A 231 6.66 -25.52 4.43
C LYS A 231 5.33 -26.30 4.48
N ARG A 232 4.26 -25.80 3.83
CA ARG A 232 3.04 -26.57 3.61
C ARG A 232 2.72 -26.61 2.12
N GLY A 233 2.43 -27.81 1.61
CA GLY A 233 1.92 -27.97 0.25
C GLY A 233 0.52 -27.35 0.15
N VAL A 234 0.29 -26.49 -0.83
CA VAL A 234 -1.03 -25.98 -1.18
C VAL A 234 -1.61 -26.96 -2.20
N PRO A 235 -2.75 -27.63 -1.92
CA PRO A 235 -3.39 -28.51 -2.90
C PRO A 235 -3.77 -27.72 -4.14
N PRO A 236 -3.59 -28.26 -5.35
CA PRO A 236 -3.90 -27.57 -6.61
C PRO A 236 -5.39 -27.18 -6.72
N GLU A 237 -6.27 -27.90 -6.04
CA GLU A 237 -7.71 -27.61 -5.97
C GLU A 237 -8.04 -26.26 -5.33
N ASN A 238 -7.18 -25.72 -4.47
CA ASN A 238 -7.38 -24.42 -3.81
C ASN A 238 -6.86 -23.23 -4.66
N LEU A 239 -6.21 -23.49 -5.80
CA LEU A 239 -5.70 -22.43 -6.69
C LEU A 239 -6.73 -21.99 -7.73
N THR A 240 -7.62 -22.90 -8.13
CA THR A 240 -8.67 -22.65 -9.12
C THR A 240 -9.67 -21.57 -8.64
N PRO A 241 -10.21 -21.60 -7.40
CA PRO A 241 -11.16 -20.57 -6.96
C PRO A 241 -10.52 -19.19 -6.84
N VAL A 242 -9.24 -19.09 -6.50
CA VAL A 242 -8.54 -17.80 -6.37
C VAL A 242 -8.35 -17.14 -7.75
N SER A 243 -8.19 -17.92 -8.81
CA SER A 243 -8.11 -17.41 -10.19
C SER A 243 -9.45 -16.86 -10.69
N TYR A 244 -10.58 -17.48 -10.32
CA TYR A 244 -11.90 -17.05 -10.78
C TYR A 244 -12.50 -15.87 -10.00
N THR A 245 -12.04 -15.58 -8.79
CA THR A 245 -12.57 -14.46 -7.98
C THR A 245 -11.86 -13.13 -8.24
N HIS A 246 -10.80 -13.11 -9.08
CA HIS A 246 -9.99 -11.92 -9.34
C HIS A 246 -9.79 -11.63 -10.84
N LEU A 247 -10.49 -12.34 -11.72
CA LEU A 247 -10.73 -12.00 -13.12
C LEU A 247 -12.15 -11.52 -13.30
#